data_81a77958ca12f6ede30a2bda217f6d97
#
_entry.id   81a77958ca12f6ede30a2bda217f6d97
#
_cell.length_a   1.000
_cell.length_b   1.000
_cell.length_c   1.000
_cell.angle_alpha   90.00
_cell.angle_beta   90.00
_cell.angle_gamma   90.00
#
_symmetry.space_group_name_H-M   'P 1'
#
loop_
_entity.id
_entity.type
_entity.pdbx_description
1 polymer ?
#
loop_
_entity_poly.entity_id
_entity_poly.type
_entity_poly.pdbx_seq_one_letter_code
_entity_poly.pdbx_strand_id
1 'polypeptide(L)'
;MNRDLRFTALKKTPFHSRTSLASRTNKYYNWNGFTVPTEYSTTELEYTAARNGTSVMDLTPMCKYMINGSDANKFVDYLVTRDLSQMEDNTVAYIIWCNEDGKVMDDGTIFKFSNTKFMLCCAVKIYNWLHDSAEGFDVSFEDATDTTAALAIQGPTSCSTLKNYGADDLELLKPFGMKQYNINGYDVLISRTGFTGDLGYELWTDPANAENMWDSIMEAGKELKIRPFGMHALEMTRIEAGFIQTNTDFMAAEDSLRPVRMRSPYEIGMGWLVHLNKESYFVGKRALKKEKETGNSERCLVGLDIDGDKPAVGSVIYNEKKEDIGIVTAAMWSPTMKRNVALASLKRPYGIKIKENTVSYTHLTLPTSVPV
;
A
#
# COMPACT_ATOMS: atom_id res chain seq x y z
N MET A 1 -5.35 -26.15 8.41
CA MET A 1 -6.68 -25.98 9.05
C MET A 1 -7.58 -25.28 8.06
N ASN A 2 -8.52 -25.99 7.44
CA ASN A 2 -9.43 -25.44 6.44
C ASN A 2 -10.49 -24.61 7.19
N ARG A 3 -10.22 -23.34 7.46
CA ARG A 3 -11.25 -22.42 7.96
C ARG A 3 -12.15 -22.07 6.79
N ASP A 4 -13.34 -22.62 6.80
CA ASP A 4 -14.40 -22.18 5.88
C ASP A 4 -14.78 -20.73 6.22
N LEU A 5 -14.11 -19.77 5.59
CA LEU A 5 -14.29 -18.34 5.81
C LEU A 5 -15.74 -17.86 5.57
N ARG A 6 -16.55 -18.67 4.91
CA ARG A 6 -17.98 -18.39 4.64
C ARG A 6 -18.82 -18.24 5.90
N PHE A 7 -18.36 -18.78 7.03
CA PHE A 7 -19.09 -18.75 8.31
C PHE A 7 -18.45 -17.89 9.39
N THR A 8 -17.35 -17.18 9.09
CA THR A 8 -16.74 -16.25 10.05
C THR A 8 -17.37 -14.88 9.87
N ALA A 9 -18.08 -14.40 10.90
CA ALA A 9 -18.59 -13.03 10.91
C ALA A 9 -17.43 -12.05 10.81
N LEU A 10 -17.56 -11.07 9.92
CA LEU A 10 -16.57 -10.02 9.79
C LEU A 10 -16.62 -9.09 11.01
N LYS A 11 -15.44 -8.64 11.45
CA LYS A 11 -15.31 -7.63 12.49
C LYS A 11 -15.75 -6.27 11.94
N LYS A 12 -16.25 -5.43 12.83
CA LYS A 12 -16.45 -4.00 12.57
C LYS A 12 -15.21 -3.24 13.01
N THR A 13 -14.79 -2.26 12.22
CA THR A 13 -13.73 -1.34 12.66
C THR A 13 -14.27 -0.41 13.77
N PRO A 14 -13.41 0.25 14.56
CA PRO A 14 -13.82 1.27 15.52
C PRO A 14 -14.58 2.45 14.90
N PHE A 15 -14.37 2.70 13.58
CA PHE A 15 -15.09 3.74 12.83
C PHE A 15 -16.40 3.25 12.21
N HIS A 16 -16.75 1.97 12.31
CA HIS A 16 -17.86 1.38 11.56
C HIS A 16 -19.21 2.09 11.78
N SER A 17 -19.51 2.57 12.97
CA SER A 17 -20.74 3.32 13.25
C SER A 17 -20.84 4.58 12.38
N ARG A 18 -19.72 5.25 12.11
CA ARG A 18 -19.63 6.47 11.30
C ARG A 18 -19.53 6.15 9.81
N THR A 19 -18.69 5.20 9.44
CA THR A 19 -18.51 4.81 8.04
C THR A 19 -19.77 4.20 7.45
N SER A 20 -20.54 3.42 8.24
CA SER A 20 -21.82 2.86 7.80
C SER A 20 -22.91 3.92 7.63
N LEU A 21 -22.97 4.93 8.49
CA LEU A 21 -23.89 6.06 8.33
C LEU A 21 -23.56 6.93 7.12
N ALA A 22 -22.27 7.09 6.81
CA ALA A 22 -21.81 7.84 5.66
C ALA A 22 -22.05 7.11 4.32
N SER A 23 -22.12 5.76 4.35
CA SER A 23 -22.31 4.95 3.15
C SER A 23 -23.76 5.01 2.63
N ARG A 24 -23.90 5.38 1.36
CA ARG A 24 -25.18 5.42 0.63
C ARG A 24 -25.36 4.22 -0.28
N THR A 25 -24.33 3.37 -0.44
CA THR A 25 -24.31 2.29 -1.44
C THR A 25 -24.51 0.91 -0.82
N ASN A 26 -24.27 0.74 0.47
CA ASN A 26 -24.21 -0.56 1.16
C ASN A 26 -23.27 -1.58 0.49
N LYS A 27 -22.23 -1.09 -0.22
CA LYS A 27 -21.20 -1.92 -0.83
C LYS A 27 -20.03 -2.06 0.14
N TYR A 28 -19.77 -3.27 0.60
CA TYR A 28 -18.72 -3.59 1.54
C TYR A 28 -17.83 -4.71 1.03
N TYR A 29 -16.61 -4.78 1.52
CA TYR A 29 -15.70 -5.90 1.28
C TYR A 29 -14.99 -6.31 2.56
N ASN A 30 -14.37 -7.48 2.50
CA ASN A 30 -13.57 -8.04 3.59
C ASN A 30 -12.11 -7.61 3.42
N TRP A 31 -11.62 -6.78 4.34
CA TRP A 31 -10.20 -6.45 4.44
C TRP A 31 -9.64 -6.98 5.76
N ASN A 32 -8.79 -8.01 5.70
CA ASN A 32 -8.17 -8.67 6.86
C ASN A 32 -9.15 -9.13 7.96
N GLY A 33 -10.38 -9.49 7.58
CA GLY A 33 -11.42 -9.92 8.50
C GLY A 33 -12.32 -8.79 9.00
N PHE A 34 -12.12 -7.55 8.55
CA PHE A 34 -13.01 -6.42 8.82
C PHE A 34 -13.92 -6.13 7.64
N THR A 35 -15.12 -5.63 7.94
CA THR A 35 -16.03 -5.11 6.93
C THR A 35 -15.80 -3.62 6.75
N VAL A 36 -15.47 -3.21 5.53
CA VAL A 36 -15.21 -1.80 5.17
C VAL A 36 -15.97 -1.41 3.90
N PRO A 37 -16.40 -0.15 3.74
CA PRO A 37 -17.08 0.30 2.53
C PRO A 37 -16.16 0.24 1.32
N THR A 38 -16.64 -0.35 0.23
CA THR A 38 -15.98 -0.30 -1.07
C THR A 38 -16.15 1.07 -1.72
N GLU A 39 -17.31 1.67 -1.48
CA GLU A 39 -17.73 2.94 -2.03
C GLU A 39 -18.78 3.55 -1.09
N TYR A 40 -18.69 4.85 -0.83
CA TYR A 40 -19.64 5.57 0.03
C TYR A 40 -20.77 6.23 -0.78
N SER A 41 -20.46 6.78 -1.94
CA SER A 41 -21.41 7.47 -2.82
C SER A 41 -21.19 7.09 -4.27
N THR A 42 -20.39 7.84 -5.01
CA THR A 42 -19.89 7.48 -6.34
C THR A 42 -18.37 7.59 -6.35
N THR A 43 -17.72 6.64 -6.99
CA THR A 43 -16.27 6.55 -7.06
C THR A 43 -15.65 7.85 -7.59
N GLU A 44 -16.28 8.52 -8.56
CA GLU A 44 -15.80 9.77 -9.16
C GLU A 44 -15.83 10.95 -8.18
N LEU A 45 -16.84 11.04 -7.32
CA LEU A 45 -16.91 12.10 -6.30
C LEU A 45 -15.87 11.90 -5.21
N GLU A 46 -15.64 10.66 -4.82
CA GLU A 46 -14.63 10.29 -3.85
C GLU A 46 -13.21 10.54 -4.40
N TYR A 47 -12.97 10.12 -5.65
CA TYR A 47 -11.74 10.43 -6.38
C TYR A 47 -11.49 11.95 -6.48
N THR A 48 -12.54 12.70 -6.82
CA THR A 48 -12.43 14.16 -6.94
C THR A 48 -12.06 14.82 -5.60
N ALA A 49 -12.54 14.30 -4.48
CA ALA A 49 -12.17 14.78 -3.15
C ALA A 49 -10.66 14.53 -2.87
N ALA A 50 -10.15 13.36 -3.24
CA ALA A 50 -8.72 13.05 -3.08
C ALA A 50 -7.81 13.90 -3.98
N ARG A 51 -8.27 14.33 -5.18
CA ARG A 51 -7.47 15.14 -6.12
C ARG A 51 -7.62 16.65 -5.93
N ASN A 52 -8.78 17.14 -5.46
CA ASN A 52 -9.08 18.58 -5.43
C ASN A 52 -9.50 19.10 -4.04
N GLY A 53 -9.52 18.25 -3.02
CA GLY A 53 -9.98 18.59 -1.68
C GLY A 53 -9.31 17.74 -0.62
N THR A 54 -10.12 17.17 0.26
CA THR A 54 -9.68 16.21 1.29
C THR A 54 -10.56 14.96 1.24
N SER A 55 -9.94 13.80 1.29
CA SER A 55 -10.61 12.52 1.48
C SER A 55 -10.21 11.87 2.80
N VAL A 56 -11.10 11.07 3.39
CA VAL A 56 -10.88 10.29 4.61
C VAL A 56 -11.20 8.83 4.40
N MET A 57 -10.26 7.94 4.71
CA MET A 57 -10.40 6.50 4.58
C MET A 57 -10.05 5.80 5.87
N ASP A 58 -10.84 4.79 6.23
CA ASP A 58 -10.56 3.90 7.35
C ASP A 58 -9.46 2.90 6.97
N LEU A 59 -8.28 3.04 7.58
CA LEU A 59 -7.12 2.16 7.41
C LEU A 59 -6.96 1.12 8.53
N THR A 60 -7.89 1.08 9.47
CA THR A 60 -7.79 0.16 10.63
C THR A 60 -7.51 -1.30 10.24
N PRO A 61 -8.01 -1.84 9.11
CA PRO A 61 -7.72 -3.22 8.72
C PRO A 61 -6.28 -3.53 8.31
N MET A 62 -5.43 -2.54 8.05
CA MET A 62 -4.01 -2.80 7.80
C MET A 62 -3.38 -3.50 9.02
N CYS A 63 -2.55 -4.49 8.78
CA CYS A 63 -1.83 -5.19 9.84
C CYS A 63 -0.77 -4.27 10.46
N LYS A 64 -0.72 -4.23 11.79
CA LYS A 64 0.22 -3.42 12.56
C LYS A 64 0.92 -4.30 13.59
N TYR A 65 2.24 -4.41 13.50
CA TYR A 65 3.04 -5.21 14.40
C TYR A 65 4.03 -4.32 15.13
N MET A 66 3.87 -4.22 16.46
CA MET A 66 4.88 -3.60 17.29
C MET A 66 6.05 -4.55 17.45
N ILE A 67 7.27 -4.05 17.25
CA ILE A 67 8.53 -4.77 17.37
C ILE A 67 9.34 -4.06 18.46
N ASN A 68 9.57 -4.75 19.57
CA ASN A 68 10.28 -4.20 20.72
C ASN A 68 11.44 -5.12 21.10
N GLY A 69 12.55 -4.55 21.55
CA GLY A 69 13.70 -5.34 22.04
C GLY A 69 15.03 -4.64 21.83
N SER A 70 16.06 -5.15 22.48
CA SER A 70 17.41 -4.59 22.36
C SER A 70 18.01 -4.77 20.96
N ASP A 71 17.57 -5.79 20.22
CA ASP A 71 17.98 -6.07 18.85
C ASP A 71 16.99 -5.60 17.80
N ALA A 72 15.93 -4.84 18.16
CA ALA A 72 14.88 -4.44 17.23
C ALA A 72 15.40 -3.72 15.97
N ASN A 73 16.38 -2.80 16.12
CA ASN A 73 16.97 -2.10 14.99
C ASN A 73 17.73 -3.07 14.05
N LYS A 74 18.49 -4.01 14.59
CA LYS A 74 19.21 -5.02 13.79
C LYS A 74 18.24 -5.99 13.11
N PHE A 75 17.20 -6.40 13.83
CA PHE A 75 16.18 -7.31 13.33
C PHE A 75 15.41 -6.70 12.16
N VAL A 76 14.93 -5.46 12.30
CA VAL A 76 14.22 -4.77 11.23
C VAL A 76 15.12 -4.60 10.00
N ASP A 77 16.38 -4.24 10.19
CA ASP A 77 17.33 -4.14 9.08
C ASP A 77 17.66 -5.50 8.44
N TYR A 78 17.62 -6.60 9.19
CA TYR A 78 17.74 -7.97 8.67
C TYR A 78 16.50 -8.40 7.85
N LEU A 79 15.30 -8.00 8.25
CA LEU A 79 14.06 -8.38 7.56
C LEU A 79 13.94 -7.80 6.16
N VAL A 80 14.39 -6.54 5.96
CA VAL A 80 14.03 -5.77 4.76
C VAL A 80 15.21 -5.59 3.83
N THR A 81 14.93 -5.43 2.54
CA THR A 81 15.98 -5.26 1.52
C THR A 81 16.64 -3.87 1.57
N ARG A 82 15.93 -2.88 2.11
CA ARG A 82 16.40 -1.50 2.26
C ARG A 82 17.37 -1.38 3.43
N ASP A 83 18.38 -0.53 3.30
CA ASP A 83 19.28 -0.14 4.40
C ASP A 83 18.55 0.85 5.32
N LEU A 84 18.35 0.46 6.56
CA LEU A 84 17.72 1.26 7.61
C LEU A 84 18.70 1.74 8.69
N SER A 85 20.00 1.49 8.52
CA SER A 85 21.03 1.81 9.51
C SER A 85 21.08 3.28 9.90
N GLN A 86 20.75 4.18 8.96
CA GLN A 86 20.72 5.63 9.15
C GLN A 86 19.30 6.20 9.31
N MET A 87 18.30 5.33 9.55
CA MET A 87 16.94 5.81 9.78
C MET A 87 16.85 6.58 11.09
N GLU A 88 16.36 7.81 11.04
CA GLU A 88 16.18 8.67 12.22
C GLU A 88 14.94 8.27 13.03
N ASP A 89 14.96 8.57 14.33
CA ASP A 89 13.78 8.39 15.19
C ASP A 89 12.65 9.34 14.75
N ASN A 90 11.40 8.93 14.97
CA ASN A 90 10.19 9.62 14.55
C ASN A 90 10.08 9.79 13.02
N THR A 91 10.57 8.81 12.27
CA THR A 91 10.40 8.73 10.82
C THR A 91 9.75 7.42 10.41
N VAL A 92 9.28 7.39 9.17
CA VAL A 92 8.69 6.24 8.50
C VAL A 92 9.54 5.90 7.29
N ALA A 93 9.66 4.64 6.93
CA ALA A 93 10.30 4.22 5.69
C ALA A 93 9.40 3.24 4.93
N TYR A 94 9.29 3.43 3.62
CA TYR A 94 8.69 2.44 2.74
C TYR A 94 9.68 1.30 2.53
N ILE A 95 9.23 0.09 2.69
CA ILE A 95 10.05 -1.13 2.73
C ILE A 95 9.42 -2.25 1.92
N ILE A 96 10.26 -3.20 1.52
CA ILE A 96 9.87 -4.46 0.91
C ILE A 96 10.69 -5.59 1.54
N TRP A 97 10.09 -6.76 1.70
CA TRP A 97 10.79 -7.94 2.20
C TRP A 97 10.50 -9.16 1.36
N CYS A 98 11.43 -10.09 1.39
CA CYS A 98 11.46 -11.26 0.53
C CYS A 98 11.65 -12.54 1.35
N ASN A 99 11.33 -13.67 0.74
CA ASN A 99 11.80 -14.97 1.21
C ASN A 99 13.28 -15.19 0.80
N GLU A 100 13.86 -16.33 1.19
CA GLU A 100 15.26 -16.68 0.90
C GLU A 100 15.56 -16.79 -0.62
N ASP A 101 14.55 -17.06 -1.44
CA ASP A 101 14.67 -17.09 -2.91
C ASP A 101 14.60 -15.69 -3.54
N GLY A 102 14.56 -14.63 -2.75
CA GLY A 102 14.46 -13.23 -3.20
C GLY A 102 13.11 -12.90 -3.82
N LYS A 103 12.07 -13.66 -3.49
CA LYS A 103 10.70 -13.40 -3.95
C LYS A 103 9.94 -12.59 -2.91
N VAL A 104 9.22 -11.58 -3.38
CA VAL A 104 8.51 -10.62 -2.54
C VAL A 104 7.42 -11.31 -1.74
N MET A 105 7.43 -11.14 -0.44
CA MET A 105 6.38 -11.57 0.46
C MET A 105 5.31 -10.48 0.62
N ASP A 106 5.75 -9.25 0.86
CA ASP A 106 4.88 -8.06 0.91
C ASP A 106 5.72 -6.78 0.86
N ASP A 107 5.05 -5.65 0.77
CA ASP A 107 5.59 -4.32 0.97
C ASP A 107 4.83 -3.61 2.12
N GLY A 108 5.38 -2.51 2.60
CA GLY A 108 4.74 -1.79 3.69
C GLY A 108 5.55 -0.61 4.18
N THR A 109 5.22 -0.17 5.39
CA THR A 109 5.92 0.93 6.05
C THR A 109 6.44 0.50 7.41
N ILE A 110 7.64 0.94 7.74
CA ILE A 110 8.23 0.78 9.07
C ILE A 110 8.34 2.14 9.75
N PHE A 111 7.79 2.25 10.94
CA PHE A 111 7.81 3.42 11.80
C PHE A 111 8.89 3.20 12.85
N LYS A 112 9.85 4.11 12.95
CA LYS A 112 10.88 4.06 13.97
C LYS A 112 10.58 5.04 15.10
N PHE A 113 10.25 4.55 16.28
CA PHE A 113 10.09 5.37 17.49
C PHE A 113 11.42 5.56 18.22
N SER A 114 12.23 4.49 18.25
CA SER A 114 13.57 4.46 18.82
C SER A 114 14.34 3.26 18.25
N ASN A 115 15.61 3.08 18.65
CA ASN A 115 16.38 1.90 18.28
C ASN A 115 15.84 0.57 18.85
N THR A 116 14.94 0.63 19.84
CA THR A 116 14.35 -0.53 20.51
C THR A 116 12.85 -0.67 20.26
N LYS A 117 12.24 0.24 19.48
CA LYS A 117 10.79 0.24 19.27
C LYS A 117 10.42 0.66 17.85
N PHE A 118 9.77 -0.25 17.13
CA PHE A 118 9.28 -0.05 15.77
C PHE A 118 7.81 -0.48 15.65
N MET A 119 7.11 0.01 14.62
CA MET A 119 5.85 -0.54 14.16
C MET A 119 5.97 -0.85 12.68
N LEU A 120 5.71 -2.10 12.31
CA LEU A 120 5.57 -2.53 10.92
C LEU A 120 4.10 -2.47 10.53
N CYS A 121 3.78 -1.78 9.44
CA CYS A 121 2.43 -1.70 8.89
C CYS A 121 2.42 -2.26 7.47
N CYS A 122 1.52 -3.24 7.19
CA CYS A 122 1.48 -3.95 5.92
C CYS A 122 0.07 -4.43 5.54
N ALA A 123 -0.09 -4.91 4.30
CA ALA A 123 -1.38 -5.32 3.78
C ALA A 123 -1.77 -6.75 4.18
N VAL A 124 -0.81 -7.67 4.31
CA VAL A 124 -1.05 -9.08 4.61
C VAL A 124 -0.59 -9.48 6.02
N LYS A 125 -1.16 -10.56 6.55
CA LYS A 125 -0.83 -11.07 7.88
C LYS A 125 0.48 -11.84 7.84
N ILE A 126 1.50 -11.35 8.57
CA ILE A 126 2.85 -11.93 8.61
C ILE A 126 3.34 -12.29 10.03
N TYR A 127 2.43 -12.33 11.02
CA TYR A 127 2.82 -12.50 12.43
C TYR A 127 3.68 -13.73 12.67
N ASN A 128 3.31 -14.88 12.11
CA ASN A 128 4.09 -16.12 12.27
C ASN A 128 5.47 -16.01 11.62
N TRP A 129 5.54 -15.43 10.42
CA TRP A 129 6.81 -15.22 9.73
C TRP A 129 7.75 -14.28 10.48
N LEU A 130 7.23 -13.26 11.18
CA LEU A 130 8.03 -12.40 12.06
C LEU A 130 8.67 -13.20 13.19
N HIS A 131 7.91 -14.10 13.83
CA HIS A 131 8.44 -14.97 14.88
C HIS A 131 9.49 -15.94 14.35
N ASP A 132 9.26 -16.59 13.23
CA ASP A 132 10.20 -17.54 12.62
C ASP A 132 11.50 -16.84 12.21
N SER A 133 11.40 -15.59 11.73
CA SER A 133 12.55 -14.78 11.31
C SER A 133 13.35 -14.20 12.49
N ALA A 134 12.81 -14.23 13.70
CA ALA A 134 13.42 -13.61 14.89
C ALA A 134 14.36 -14.54 15.66
N GLU A 135 14.57 -15.76 15.21
CA GLU A 135 15.46 -16.68 15.90
C GLU A 135 16.87 -16.07 16.04
N GLY A 136 17.34 -15.99 17.28
CA GLY A 136 18.64 -15.41 17.62
C GLY A 136 18.66 -13.89 17.85
N PHE A 137 17.51 -13.21 17.79
CA PHE A 137 17.35 -11.79 18.13
C PHE A 137 16.58 -11.61 19.45
N ASP A 138 17.02 -10.66 20.27
CA ASP A 138 16.27 -10.22 21.46
C ASP A 138 15.19 -9.22 21.07
N VAL A 139 14.07 -9.76 20.59
CA VAL A 139 12.89 -8.99 20.15
C VAL A 139 11.60 -9.65 20.59
N SER A 140 10.56 -8.85 20.76
CA SER A 140 9.20 -9.29 21.03
C SER A 140 8.22 -8.61 20.06
N PHE A 141 7.10 -9.27 19.77
CA PHE A 141 6.09 -8.80 18.84
C PHE A 141 4.73 -8.69 19.52
N GLU A 142 3.98 -7.64 19.16
CA GLU A 142 2.59 -7.48 19.51
C GLU A 142 1.79 -7.19 18.24
N ASP A 143 0.73 -7.96 17.98
CA ASP A 143 -0.24 -7.64 16.92
C ASP A 143 -1.15 -6.50 17.43
N ALA A 144 -0.83 -5.28 17.02
CA ALA A 144 -1.56 -4.06 17.36
C ALA A 144 -2.70 -3.74 16.37
N THR A 145 -3.06 -4.68 15.48
CA THR A 145 -4.09 -4.45 14.45
C THR A 145 -5.44 -4.11 15.07
N ASP A 146 -5.85 -4.83 16.09
CA ASP A 146 -7.15 -4.63 16.76
C ASP A 146 -7.10 -3.49 17.82
N THR A 147 -5.91 -3.08 18.26
CA THR A 147 -5.71 -2.07 19.32
C THR A 147 -5.29 -0.69 18.81
N THR A 148 -5.20 -0.53 17.49
CA THR A 148 -4.84 0.76 16.87
C THR A 148 -5.81 1.09 15.75
N ALA A 149 -6.65 2.10 15.97
CA ALA A 149 -7.50 2.69 14.93
C ALA A 149 -6.68 3.61 14.01
N ALA A 150 -6.95 3.59 12.72
CA ALA A 150 -6.20 4.38 11.75
C ALA A 150 -7.09 5.00 10.67
N LEU A 151 -6.81 6.27 10.33
CA LEU A 151 -7.42 6.98 9.18
C LEU A 151 -6.34 7.50 8.23
N ALA A 152 -6.59 7.42 6.93
CA ALA A 152 -5.85 8.19 5.93
C ALA A 152 -6.63 9.47 5.59
N ILE A 153 -5.94 10.60 5.64
CA ILE A 153 -6.46 11.92 5.26
C ILE A 153 -5.65 12.40 4.06
N GLN A 154 -6.24 12.32 2.88
CA GLN A 154 -5.51 12.45 1.62
C GLN A 154 -6.12 13.56 0.75
N GLY A 155 -5.27 14.23 -0.03
CA GLY A 155 -5.63 15.27 -0.97
C GLY A 155 -4.97 16.63 -0.67
N PRO A 156 -5.02 17.58 -1.61
CA PRO A 156 -4.26 18.84 -1.53
C PRO A 156 -4.64 19.72 -0.35
N THR A 157 -5.84 19.61 0.22
CA THR A 157 -6.27 20.37 1.40
C THR A 157 -6.17 19.56 2.72
N SER A 158 -5.57 18.36 2.70
CA SER A 158 -5.42 17.51 3.89
C SER A 158 -4.66 18.18 5.03
N CYS A 159 -3.58 18.92 4.72
CA CYS A 159 -2.84 19.68 5.73
C CYS A 159 -3.73 20.74 6.40
N SER A 160 -4.47 21.51 5.62
CA SER A 160 -5.39 22.53 6.16
C SER A 160 -6.51 21.91 7.01
N THR A 161 -7.06 20.77 6.58
CA THR A 161 -8.04 20.02 7.35
C THR A 161 -7.47 19.61 8.71
N LEU A 162 -6.26 19.08 8.74
CA LEU A 162 -5.64 18.60 9.97
C LEU A 162 -5.16 19.76 10.87
N LYS A 163 -4.82 20.90 10.32
CA LYS A 163 -4.58 22.12 11.12
C LYS A 163 -5.87 22.61 11.78
N ASN A 164 -6.99 22.60 11.07
CA ASN A 164 -8.30 22.90 11.66
C ASN A 164 -8.72 21.87 12.71
N TYR A 165 -8.26 20.64 12.61
CA TYR A 165 -8.45 19.57 13.59
C TYR A 165 -7.62 19.79 14.87
N GLY A 166 -6.48 20.53 14.79
CA GLY A 166 -5.62 20.86 15.92
C GLY A 166 -4.16 20.46 15.80
N ALA A 167 -3.72 20.09 14.60
CA ALA A 167 -2.30 19.82 14.30
C ALA A 167 -1.60 21.08 13.75
N ASP A 168 -1.35 22.08 14.60
CA ASP A 168 -1.02 23.48 14.22
C ASP A 168 0.26 23.63 13.39
N ASP A 169 1.29 22.79 13.58
CA ASP A 169 2.59 22.87 12.92
C ASP A 169 2.81 21.76 11.88
N LEU A 170 1.71 21.16 11.40
CA LEU A 170 1.77 19.98 10.54
C LEU A 170 2.48 20.24 9.20
N GLU A 171 2.47 21.46 8.70
CA GLU A 171 3.20 21.84 7.47
C GLU A 171 4.72 21.69 7.59
N LEU A 172 5.26 21.71 8.81
CA LEU A 172 6.69 21.50 9.08
C LEU A 172 7.07 20.02 9.04
N LEU A 173 6.10 19.10 9.11
CA LEU A 173 6.37 17.68 9.06
C LEU A 173 6.88 17.28 7.67
N LYS A 174 8.11 16.78 7.62
CA LYS A 174 8.73 16.32 6.36
C LYS A 174 8.02 15.09 5.79
N PRO A 175 8.07 14.85 4.47
CA PRO A 175 7.64 13.56 3.91
C PRO A 175 8.28 12.39 4.66
N PHE A 176 7.49 11.36 4.98
CA PHE A 176 7.87 10.25 5.83
C PHE A 176 8.30 10.62 7.27
N GLY A 177 8.06 11.83 7.72
CA GLY A 177 8.11 12.19 9.14
C GLY A 177 6.85 11.73 9.87
N MET A 178 6.97 11.56 11.19
CA MET A 178 5.83 11.34 12.07
C MET A 178 5.95 12.17 13.35
N LYS A 179 4.82 12.56 13.93
CA LYS A 179 4.77 13.35 15.17
C LYS A 179 3.55 13.00 15.99
N GLN A 180 3.75 12.94 17.30
CA GLN A 180 2.67 12.75 18.28
C GLN A 180 2.03 14.10 18.59
N TYR A 181 0.71 14.14 18.56
CA TYR A 181 -0.12 15.28 18.97
C TYR A 181 -1.06 14.86 20.09
N ASN A 182 -1.42 15.79 20.97
CA ASN A 182 -2.54 15.61 21.89
C ASN A 182 -3.67 16.55 21.42
N ILE A 183 -4.73 15.97 20.86
CA ILE A 183 -5.84 16.70 20.25
C ILE A 183 -7.14 16.26 20.94
N ASN A 184 -7.96 17.19 21.37
CA ASN A 184 -9.21 16.92 22.09
C ASN A 184 -9.03 16.05 23.36
N GLY A 185 -7.83 16.09 23.96
CA GLY A 185 -7.50 15.36 25.18
C GLY A 185 -7.08 13.89 24.98
N TYR A 186 -6.83 13.45 23.74
CA TYR A 186 -6.28 12.13 23.44
C TYR A 186 -5.11 12.20 22.48
N ASP A 187 -4.31 11.14 22.49
CA ASP A 187 -3.10 11.05 21.68
C ASP A 187 -3.40 10.58 20.26
N VAL A 188 -2.84 11.29 19.30
CA VAL A 188 -2.88 10.98 17.87
C VAL A 188 -1.48 11.03 17.29
N LEU A 189 -0.97 9.91 16.81
CA LEU A 189 0.25 9.90 15.99
C LEU A 189 -0.14 10.27 14.57
N ILE A 190 0.54 11.25 13.97
CA ILE A 190 0.33 11.66 12.58
C ILE A 190 1.62 11.39 11.81
N SER A 191 1.53 10.62 10.73
CA SER A 191 2.62 10.43 9.77
C SER A 191 2.29 11.10 8.44
N ARG A 192 3.31 11.68 7.78
CA ARG A 192 3.16 12.24 6.43
C ARG A 192 3.42 11.16 5.40
N THR A 193 2.46 10.26 5.28
CA THR A 193 2.41 9.10 4.42
C THR A 193 1.07 9.01 3.71
N GLY A 194 0.97 8.20 2.65
CA GLY A 194 -0.29 7.98 1.93
C GLY A 194 -0.11 7.11 0.69
N PHE A 195 -1.24 6.67 0.14
CA PHE A 195 -1.29 5.73 -0.98
C PHE A 195 -2.09 6.26 -2.19
N THR A 196 -2.18 7.60 -2.33
CA THR A 196 -2.95 8.24 -3.39
C THR A 196 -2.11 8.96 -4.45
N GLY A 197 -0.81 9.15 -4.16
CA GLY A 197 0.08 9.94 -5.02
C GLY A 197 -0.02 11.45 -4.82
N ASP A 198 -0.94 11.92 -3.96
CA ASP A 198 -1.10 13.30 -3.54
C ASP A 198 -0.60 13.53 -2.12
N LEU A 199 -0.61 14.81 -1.68
CA LEU A 199 -0.37 15.15 -0.28
C LEU A 199 -1.32 14.37 0.63
N GLY A 200 -0.76 13.73 1.66
CA GLY A 200 -1.56 12.97 2.59
C GLY A 200 -0.88 12.72 3.90
N TYR A 201 -1.70 12.32 4.86
CA TYR A 201 -1.31 11.97 6.22
C TYR A 201 -2.08 10.74 6.68
N GLU A 202 -1.48 9.97 7.57
CA GLU A 202 -2.13 8.86 8.24
C GLU A 202 -2.13 9.12 9.75
N LEU A 203 -3.27 8.89 10.38
CA LEU A 203 -3.54 9.15 11.77
C LEU A 203 -3.76 7.84 12.51
N TRP A 204 -3.11 7.69 13.66
CA TRP A 204 -3.14 6.48 14.48
C TRP A 204 -3.50 6.84 15.90
N THR A 205 -4.50 6.15 16.48
CA THR A 205 -4.98 6.41 17.83
C THR A 205 -5.56 5.15 18.51
N ASP A 206 -5.83 5.24 19.79
CA ASP A 206 -6.58 4.20 20.51
C ASP A 206 -8.00 4.04 19.91
N PRO A 207 -8.51 2.82 19.71
CA PRO A 207 -9.86 2.56 19.21
C PRO A 207 -10.98 3.29 19.97
N ALA A 208 -10.82 3.54 21.26
CA ALA A 208 -11.80 4.26 22.06
C ALA A 208 -12.02 5.71 21.59
N ASN A 209 -11.05 6.30 20.89
CA ASN A 209 -11.11 7.68 20.38
C ASN A 209 -11.65 7.77 18.95
N ALA A 210 -11.86 6.64 18.27
CA ALA A 210 -12.12 6.57 16.83
C ALA A 210 -13.34 7.41 16.40
N GLU A 211 -14.48 7.28 17.09
CA GLU A 211 -15.69 8.01 16.73
C GLU A 211 -15.50 9.53 16.90
N ASN A 212 -14.87 9.96 18.00
CA ASN A 212 -14.56 11.36 18.23
C ASN A 212 -13.59 11.91 17.18
N MET A 213 -12.54 11.13 16.84
CA MET A 213 -11.58 11.51 15.80
C MET A 213 -12.28 11.69 14.46
N TRP A 214 -13.14 10.75 14.05
CA TRP A 214 -13.90 10.85 12.82
C TRP A 214 -14.77 12.12 12.79
N ASP A 215 -15.61 12.31 13.82
CA ASP A 215 -16.55 13.42 13.87
C ASP A 215 -15.82 14.78 13.85
N SER A 216 -14.72 14.90 14.60
CA SER A 216 -13.90 16.12 14.66
C SER A 216 -13.20 16.42 13.33
N ILE A 217 -12.67 15.40 12.64
CA ILE A 217 -12.01 15.56 11.32
C ILE A 217 -13.05 15.93 10.25
N MET A 218 -14.22 15.32 10.26
CA MET A 218 -15.30 15.64 9.33
C MET A 218 -15.78 17.09 9.49
N GLU A 219 -15.88 17.60 10.72
CA GLU A 219 -16.22 19.00 10.97
C GLU A 219 -15.08 19.93 10.57
N ALA A 220 -13.81 19.60 10.91
CA ALA A 220 -12.63 20.40 10.55
C ALA A 220 -12.43 20.53 9.03
N GLY A 221 -12.82 19.50 8.26
CA GLY A 221 -12.71 19.49 6.81
C GLY A 221 -13.96 19.95 6.06
N LYS A 222 -15.02 20.34 6.73
CA LYS A 222 -16.33 20.64 6.13
C LYS A 222 -16.27 21.72 5.06
N GLU A 223 -15.65 22.85 5.34
CA GLU A 223 -15.48 23.96 4.41
C GLU A 223 -14.47 23.60 3.29
N LEU A 224 -13.61 22.62 3.52
CA LEU A 224 -12.64 22.06 2.57
C LEU A 224 -13.20 20.88 1.76
N LYS A 225 -14.52 20.64 1.89
CA LYS A 225 -15.28 19.62 1.16
C LYS A 225 -14.75 18.20 1.39
N ILE A 226 -14.35 17.88 2.63
CA ILE A 226 -13.92 16.53 3.00
C ILE A 226 -15.00 15.49 2.65
N ARG A 227 -14.56 14.34 2.12
CA ARG A 227 -15.45 13.23 1.81
C ARG A 227 -14.87 11.90 2.28
N PRO A 228 -15.73 10.99 2.75
CA PRO A 228 -15.34 9.59 2.87
C PRO A 228 -14.87 9.02 1.53
N PHE A 229 -13.91 8.11 1.59
CA PHE A 229 -13.15 7.60 0.44
C PHE A 229 -13.04 6.09 0.56
N GLY A 230 -13.62 5.37 -0.41
CA GLY A 230 -13.66 3.93 -0.42
C GLY A 230 -12.58 3.31 -1.30
N MET A 231 -12.55 1.98 -1.31
CA MET A 231 -11.52 1.19 -1.99
C MET A 231 -11.50 1.42 -3.51
N HIS A 232 -12.66 1.62 -4.16
CA HIS A 232 -12.68 1.87 -5.61
C HIS A 232 -11.97 3.17 -5.98
N ALA A 233 -12.18 4.23 -5.21
CA ALA A 233 -11.50 5.49 -5.45
C ALA A 233 -10.00 5.42 -5.08
N LEU A 234 -9.63 4.62 -4.05
CA LEU A 234 -8.23 4.32 -3.75
C LEU A 234 -7.55 3.61 -4.94
N GLU A 235 -8.21 2.62 -5.54
CA GLU A 235 -7.69 1.93 -6.74
C GLU A 235 -7.41 2.92 -7.88
N MET A 236 -8.31 3.88 -8.14
CA MET A 236 -8.07 4.91 -9.16
C MET A 236 -6.82 5.73 -8.86
N THR A 237 -6.71 6.22 -7.64
CA THR A 237 -5.61 7.13 -7.26
C THR A 237 -4.26 6.41 -7.22
N ARG A 238 -4.19 5.17 -6.68
CA ARG A 238 -2.95 4.41 -6.57
C ARG A 238 -2.42 3.96 -7.94
N ILE A 239 -3.31 3.58 -8.89
CA ILE A 239 -2.91 3.17 -10.25
C ILE A 239 -2.35 4.37 -11.01
N GLU A 240 -2.97 5.54 -10.92
CA GLU A 240 -2.43 6.79 -11.50
C GLU A 240 -1.04 7.12 -10.96
N ALA A 241 -0.81 6.87 -9.66
CA ALA A 241 0.47 7.08 -9.01
C ALA A 241 1.52 5.98 -9.33
N GLY A 242 1.09 4.88 -9.95
CA GLY A 242 1.95 3.72 -10.20
C GLY A 242 2.27 2.92 -8.93
N PHE A 243 1.47 3.04 -7.87
CA PHE A 243 1.66 2.31 -6.64
C PHE A 243 1.13 0.88 -6.78
N ILE A 244 1.97 -0.07 -6.40
CA ILE A 244 1.66 -1.51 -6.45
C ILE A 244 0.84 -1.94 -5.24
N GLN A 245 0.13 -3.04 -5.41
CA GLN A 245 -0.62 -3.68 -4.33
C GLN A 245 -0.39 -5.19 -4.34
N THR A 246 0.01 -5.73 -3.20
CA THR A 246 0.20 -7.17 -2.98
C THR A 246 -1.11 -7.93 -3.25
N ASN A 247 -0.98 -9.10 -3.85
CA ASN A 247 -2.09 -9.97 -4.31
C ASN A 247 -3.01 -9.36 -5.39
N THR A 248 -2.63 -8.18 -5.92
CA THR A 248 -3.27 -7.55 -7.09
C THR A 248 -2.27 -7.46 -8.25
N ASP A 249 -1.17 -6.73 -8.08
CA ASP A 249 -0.16 -6.53 -9.12
C ASP A 249 0.90 -7.63 -9.14
N PHE A 250 1.11 -8.28 -8.02
CA PHE A 250 1.94 -9.48 -7.86
C PHE A 250 1.36 -10.36 -6.75
N MET A 251 1.71 -11.64 -6.80
CA MET A 251 1.32 -12.61 -5.77
C MET A 251 2.38 -12.63 -4.66
N ALA A 252 1.96 -12.47 -3.41
CA ALA A 252 2.85 -12.69 -2.26
C ALA A 252 3.49 -14.08 -2.35
N ALA A 253 4.78 -14.18 -2.04
CA ALA A 253 5.49 -15.47 -2.17
C ALA A 253 4.90 -16.56 -1.27
N GLU A 254 4.39 -16.18 -0.09
CA GLU A 254 3.74 -17.10 0.85
C GLU A 254 2.40 -17.64 0.34
N ASP A 255 1.64 -16.82 -0.40
CA ASP A 255 0.33 -17.19 -0.94
C ASP A 255 0.44 -17.96 -2.28
N SER A 256 1.63 -17.98 -2.88
CA SER A 256 1.81 -18.53 -4.21
C SER A 256 2.10 -20.03 -4.19
N LEU A 257 1.16 -20.81 -4.72
CA LEU A 257 1.34 -22.26 -4.91
C LEU A 257 2.29 -22.60 -6.09
N ARG A 258 2.63 -21.63 -6.92
CA ARG A 258 3.46 -21.84 -8.12
C ARG A 258 4.60 -20.83 -8.15
N PRO A 259 5.87 -21.27 -8.13
CA PRO A 259 7.04 -20.36 -8.17
C PRO A 259 7.01 -19.36 -9.32
N VAL A 260 6.46 -19.76 -10.49
CA VAL A 260 6.33 -18.91 -11.68
C VAL A 260 5.44 -17.66 -11.47
N ARG A 261 4.62 -17.63 -10.42
CA ARG A 261 3.79 -16.48 -10.05
C ARG A 261 4.46 -15.53 -9.07
N MET A 262 5.49 -15.99 -8.37
CA MET A 262 6.27 -15.15 -7.46
C MET A 262 7.09 -14.13 -8.26
N ARG A 263 7.33 -12.97 -7.68
CA ARG A 263 8.13 -11.88 -8.30
C ARG A 263 9.25 -11.48 -7.38
N SER A 264 10.37 -11.06 -7.98
CA SER A 264 11.41 -10.35 -7.24
C SER A 264 11.10 -8.84 -7.21
N PRO A 265 11.73 -8.06 -6.32
CA PRO A 265 11.62 -6.61 -6.33
C PRO A 265 11.99 -5.98 -7.68
N TYR A 266 12.93 -6.58 -8.42
CA TYR A 266 13.33 -6.10 -9.75
C TYR A 266 12.22 -6.27 -10.79
N GLU A 267 11.44 -7.34 -10.67
CA GLU A 267 10.35 -7.65 -11.60
C GLU A 267 9.10 -6.78 -11.41
N ILE A 268 8.95 -6.18 -10.23
CA ILE A 268 7.81 -5.30 -9.89
C ILE A 268 8.21 -3.81 -9.79
N GLY A 269 9.38 -3.45 -10.32
CA GLY A 269 9.83 -2.04 -10.34
C GLY A 269 10.36 -1.51 -9.01
N MET A 270 10.51 -2.35 -7.98
CA MET A 270 10.99 -1.97 -6.64
C MET A 270 12.48 -2.23 -6.40
N GLY A 271 13.24 -2.46 -7.47
CA GLY A 271 14.68 -2.71 -7.38
C GLY A 271 15.49 -1.58 -6.71
N TRP A 272 14.94 -0.38 -6.64
CA TRP A 272 15.53 0.77 -5.94
C TRP A 272 15.50 0.61 -4.41
N LEU A 273 14.65 -0.27 -3.86
CA LEU A 273 14.63 -0.63 -2.44
C LEU A 273 15.64 -1.73 -2.09
N VAL A 274 16.31 -2.34 -3.07
CA VAL A 274 17.26 -3.43 -2.84
C VAL A 274 18.67 -2.89 -2.68
N HIS A 275 19.08 -2.68 -1.44
CA HIS A 275 20.40 -2.15 -1.07
C HIS A 275 21.39 -3.29 -0.85
N LEU A 276 21.90 -3.90 -1.94
CA LEU A 276 22.84 -5.02 -1.86
C LEU A 276 24.14 -4.69 -1.15
N ASN A 277 24.53 -3.41 -1.12
CA ASN A 277 25.78 -2.94 -0.53
C ASN A 277 25.68 -2.59 0.96
N LYS A 278 24.51 -2.72 1.59
CA LYS A 278 24.40 -2.52 3.04
C LYS A 278 25.25 -3.56 3.78
N GLU A 279 25.83 -3.18 4.91
CA GLU A 279 26.75 -4.03 5.68
C GLU A 279 26.06 -5.28 6.22
N SER A 280 24.85 -5.13 6.74
CA SER A 280 24.05 -6.23 7.27
C SER A 280 23.59 -7.19 6.17
N TYR A 281 23.47 -8.45 6.54
CA TYR A 281 22.72 -9.42 5.72
C TYR A 281 21.22 -9.12 5.82
N PHE A 282 20.47 -9.43 4.78
CA PHE A 282 19.00 -9.43 4.82
C PHE A 282 18.45 -10.66 4.09
N VAL A 283 17.24 -11.07 4.46
CA VAL A 283 16.55 -12.25 3.87
C VAL A 283 16.45 -12.10 2.36
N GLY A 284 16.90 -13.11 1.60
CA GLY A 284 16.92 -13.08 0.14
C GLY A 284 18.11 -12.38 -0.52
N LYS A 285 19.04 -11.76 0.24
CA LYS A 285 20.18 -10.98 -0.31
C LYS A 285 20.99 -11.76 -1.35
N ARG A 286 21.26 -13.05 -1.09
CA ARG A 286 22.05 -13.90 -1.99
C ARG A 286 21.35 -14.12 -3.34
N ALA A 287 20.05 -14.42 -3.31
CA ALA A 287 19.24 -14.65 -4.50
C ALA A 287 19.11 -13.37 -5.34
N LEU A 288 18.81 -12.24 -4.68
CA LEU A 288 18.68 -10.94 -5.33
C LEU A 288 20.00 -10.44 -5.93
N LYS A 289 21.14 -10.70 -5.26
CA LYS A 289 22.46 -10.41 -5.81
C LYS A 289 22.71 -11.21 -7.09
N LYS A 290 22.46 -12.51 -7.06
CA LYS A 290 22.59 -13.39 -8.24
C LYS A 290 21.70 -12.93 -9.40
N GLU A 291 20.42 -12.62 -9.12
CA GLU A 291 19.47 -12.13 -10.13
C GLU A 291 19.97 -10.84 -10.78
N LYS A 292 20.48 -9.88 -9.99
CA LYS A 292 21.03 -8.62 -10.50
C LYS A 292 22.28 -8.83 -11.37
N GLU A 293 23.19 -9.71 -10.95
CA GLU A 293 24.43 -10.02 -11.67
C GLU A 293 24.18 -10.75 -12.99
N THR A 294 23.21 -11.66 -13.02
CA THR A 294 22.89 -12.46 -14.23
C THR A 294 21.86 -11.78 -15.14
N GLY A 295 21.12 -10.78 -14.63
CA GLY A 295 20.07 -10.10 -15.41
C GLY A 295 18.91 -11.01 -15.80
N ASN A 296 18.67 -12.11 -15.06
CA ASN A 296 17.71 -13.15 -15.41
C ASN A 296 16.28 -12.93 -14.89
N SER A 297 15.92 -11.71 -14.49
CA SER A 297 14.51 -11.39 -14.22
C SER A 297 13.64 -11.70 -15.44
N GLU A 298 12.51 -12.36 -15.26
CA GLU A 298 11.65 -12.84 -16.35
C GLU A 298 10.56 -11.84 -16.71
N ARG A 299 10.23 -10.94 -15.79
CA ARG A 299 9.10 -10.01 -15.90
C ARG A 299 9.54 -8.57 -15.67
N CYS A 300 8.66 -7.66 -16.07
CA CYS A 300 8.77 -6.23 -15.81
C CYS A 300 7.37 -5.65 -15.58
N LEU A 301 7.15 -4.96 -14.45
CA LEU A 301 5.93 -4.20 -14.23
C LEU A 301 6.04 -2.84 -14.93
N VAL A 302 4.99 -2.47 -15.65
CA VAL A 302 4.93 -1.22 -16.42
C VAL A 302 3.58 -0.55 -16.25
N GLY A 303 3.54 0.78 -16.40
CA GLY A 303 2.31 1.53 -16.60
C GLY A 303 1.91 1.52 -18.09
N LEU A 304 0.62 1.43 -18.37
CA LEU A 304 0.07 1.45 -19.72
C LEU A 304 -1.08 2.45 -19.83
N ASP A 305 -1.12 3.13 -20.98
CA ASP A 305 -2.32 3.77 -21.50
C ASP A 305 -3.09 2.76 -22.34
N ILE A 306 -4.38 2.65 -22.12
CA ILE A 306 -5.24 1.68 -22.85
C ILE A 306 -6.33 2.46 -23.60
N ASP A 307 -6.38 2.26 -24.91
CA ASP A 307 -7.47 2.77 -25.74
C ASP A 307 -8.78 2.01 -25.47
N GLY A 308 -9.89 2.75 -25.48
CA GLY A 308 -11.25 2.21 -25.24
C GLY A 308 -11.83 2.66 -23.91
N ASP A 309 -13.09 2.27 -23.71
CA ASP A 309 -13.95 2.79 -22.62
C ASP A 309 -14.04 1.85 -21.42
N LYS A 310 -13.46 0.65 -21.50
CA LYS A 310 -13.54 -0.34 -20.42
C LYS A 310 -12.16 -0.65 -19.84
N PRO A 311 -12.02 -0.70 -18.51
CA PRO A 311 -10.84 -1.23 -17.87
C PRO A 311 -10.58 -2.68 -18.28
N ALA A 312 -9.30 -3.00 -18.50
CA ALA A 312 -8.88 -4.29 -19.06
C ALA A 312 -8.23 -5.21 -18.01
N VAL A 313 -8.67 -5.16 -16.75
CA VAL A 313 -8.11 -5.99 -15.66
C VAL A 313 -8.15 -7.47 -16.04
N GLY A 314 -7.02 -8.17 -15.85
CA GLY A 314 -6.89 -9.60 -16.16
C GLY A 314 -6.74 -9.93 -17.65
N SER A 315 -6.75 -8.93 -18.54
CA SER A 315 -6.59 -9.15 -19.97
C SER A 315 -5.16 -9.54 -20.33
N VAL A 316 -5.02 -10.49 -21.25
CA VAL A 316 -3.73 -10.87 -21.82
C VAL A 316 -3.29 -9.83 -22.85
N ILE A 317 -2.02 -9.47 -22.81
CA ILE A 317 -1.42 -8.51 -23.72
C ILE A 317 -0.68 -9.28 -24.83
N TYR A 318 -0.97 -8.91 -26.07
CA TYR A 318 -0.34 -9.51 -27.25
C TYR A 318 0.50 -8.48 -28.00
N ASN A 319 1.59 -8.95 -28.59
CA ASN A 319 2.34 -8.15 -29.57
C ASN A 319 1.67 -8.21 -30.96
N GLU A 320 2.24 -7.50 -31.95
CA GLU A 320 1.76 -7.47 -33.34
C GLU A 320 1.71 -8.88 -34.00
N LYS A 321 2.56 -9.79 -33.54
CA LYS A 321 2.58 -11.19 -33.98
C LYS A 321 1.58 -12.09 -33.28
N LYS A 322 0.71 -11.53 -32.43
CA LYS A 322 -0.26 -12.25 -31.59
C LYS A 322 0.37 -13.20 -30.56
N GLU A 323 1.60 -12.94 -30.16
CA GLU A 323 2.25 -13.67 -29.07
C GLU A 323 1.88 -13.06 -27.72
N ASP A 324 1.54 -13.89 -26.74
CA ASP A 324 1.29 -13.47 -25.35
C ASP A 324 2.57 -12.88 -24.75
N ILE A 325 2.57 -11.58 -24.45
CA ILE A 325 3.69 -10.85 -23.86
C ILE A 325 3.44 -10.39 -22.43
N GLY A 326 2.25 -10.57 -21.87
CA GLY A 326 1.96 -10.14 -20.51
C GLY A 326 0.50 -10.16 -20.15
N ILE A 327 0.22 -9.61 -18.96
CA ILE A 327 -1.12 -9.53 -18.40
C ILE A 327 -1.32 -8.18 -17.70
N VAL A 328 -2.49 -7.59 -17.86
CA VAL A 328 -2.92 -6.41 -17.11
C VAL A 328 -3.28 -6.82 -15.69
N THR A 329 -2.59 -6.28 -14.70
CA THR A 329 -2.79 -6.62 -13.28
C THR A 329 -3.87 -5.74 -12.64
N ALA A 330 -3.86 -4.43 -12.95
CA ALA A 330 -4.84 -3.47 -12.49
C ALA A 330 -5.12 -2.46 -13.60
N ALA A 331 -6.36 -2.00 -13.72
CA ALA A 331 -6.73 -0.99 -14.72
C ALA A 331 -7.97 -0.22 -14.29
N MET A 332 -7.97 1.09 -14.54
CA MET A 332 -9.10 1.96 -14.23
C MET A 332 -9.18 3.12 -15.22
N TRP A 333 -10.38 3.69 -15.37
CA TRP A 333 -10.54 4.98 -16.02
C TRP A 333 -9.94 6.08 -15.14
N SER A 334 -9.05 6.89 -15.70
CA SER A 334 -8.50 8.09 -15.05
C SER A 334 -9.29 9.32 -15.48
N PRO A 335 -10.05 9.96 -14.58
CA PRO A 335 -10.73 11.23 -14.90
C PRO A 335 -9.76 12.37 -15.20
N THR A 336 -8.59 12.38 -14.56
CA THR A 336 -7.56 13.39 -14.80
C THR A 336 -6.91 13.23 -16.17
N MET A 337 -6.55 12.01 -16.56
CA MET A 337 -5.92 11.72 -17.85
C MET A 337 -6.92 11.55 -18.98
N LYS A 338 -8.22 11.38 -18.67
CA LYS A 338 -9.34 11.09 -19.60
C LYS A 338 -9.08 9.87 -20.48
N ARG A 339 -8.56 8.81 -19.88
CA ARG A 339 -8.26 7.53 -20.53
C ARG A 339 -8.19 6.38 -19.51
N ASN A 340 -8.22 5.16 -20.00
CA ASN A 340 -7.91 4.02 -19.17
C ASN A 340 -6.40 3.95 -18.94
N VAL A 341 -6.01 3.83 -17.67
CA VAL A 341 -4.63 3.61 -17.22
C VAL A 341 -4.54 2.25 -16.55
N ALA A 342 -3.39 1.60 -16.66
CA ALA A 342 -3.19 0.27 -16.12
C ALA A 342 -1.79 0.03 -15.61
N LEU A 343 -1.67 -0.95 -14.71
CA LEU A 343 -0.43 -1.64 -14.41
C LEU A 343 -0.44 -3.01 -15.08
N ALA A 344 0.70 -3.43 -15.61
CA ALA A 344 0.81 -4.69 -16.30
C ALA A 344 2.15 -5.37 -16.06
N SER A 345 2.12 -6.70 -15.93
CA SER A 345 3.30 -7.55 -15.83
C SER A 345 3.66 -8.09 -17.20
N LEU A 346 4.71 -7.56 -17.83
CA LEU A 346 5.19 -7.97 -19.14
C LEU A 346 6.31 -9.01 -19.02
N LYS A 347 6.37 -9.94 -19.98
CA LYS A 347 7.52 -10.84 -20.19
C LYS A 347 8.69 -10.04 -20.74
N ARG A 348 9.91 -10.28 -20.27
CA ARG A 348 11.08 -9.68 -20.89
C ARG A 348 11.30 -10.26 -22.31
N PRO A 349 11.82 -9.49 -23.26
CA PRO A 349 12.41 -8.15 -23.12
C PRO A 349 11.42 -6.98 -23.18
N TYR A 350 10.11 -7.24 -23.25
CA TYR A 350 9.09 -6.17 -23.28
C TYR A 350 9.10 -5.36 -21.98
N GLY A 351 8.84 -4.04 -22.09
CA GLY A 351 8.79 -3.12 -20.94
C GLY A 351 10.16 -2.67 -20.40
N ILE A 352 11.29 -3.18 -20.92
CA ILE A 352 12.62 -2.70 -20.56
C ILE A 352 12.91 -1.42 -21.35
N LYS A 353 13.28 -0.33 -20.64
CA LYS A 353 13.79 0.88 -21.31
C LYS A 353 15.09 0.53 -22.06
N ILE A 354 15.02 0.40 -23.36
CA ILE A 354 16.19 0.39 -24.22
C ILE A 354 16.68 1.84 -24.27
N LYS A 355 17.93 2.09 -23.89
CA LYS A 355 18.54 3.41 -23.71
C LYS A 355 18.45 4.35 -24.93
N GLU A 356 18.10 3.88 -26.11
CA GLU A 356 18.13 4.65 -27.37
C GLU A 356 16.81 4.72 -28.14
N ASN A 357 15.77 3.96 -27.75
CA ASN A 357 14.47 4.09 -28.38
C ASN A 357 13.40 4.02 -27.30
N THR A 358 12.82 5.17 -26.95
CA THR A 358 11.53 5.20 -26.26
C THR A 358 10.49 4.68 -27.24
N VAL A 359 10.28 3.37 -27.26
CA VAL A 359 9.15 2.81 -27.98
C VAL A 359 7.92 3.16 -27.15
N SER A 360 7.21 4.18 -27.59
CA SER A 360 5.86 4.44 -27.14
C SER A 360 5.01 3.27 -27.63
N TYR A 361 4.58 2.39 -26.73
CA TYR A 361 3.61 1.33 -27.05
C TYR A 361 2.23 1.97 -27.18
N THR A 362 1.95 2.61 -28.31
CA THR A 362 0.70 3.32 -28.56
C THR A 362 -0.44 2.42 -29.02
N HIS A 363 -0.20 1.15 -29.33
CA HIS A 363 -1.22 0.24 -29.84
C HIS A 363 -1.01 -1.19 -29.34
N LEU A 364 -1.51 -1.48 -28.14
CA LEU A 364 -1.79 -2.85 -27.73
C LEU A 364 -3.28 -3.12 -28.01
N THR A 365 -3.58 -3.84 -29.08
CA THR A 365 -4.94 -4.29 -29.36
C THR A 365 -5.30 -5.41 -28.40
N LEU A 366 -6.25 -5.14 -27.50
CA LEU A 366 -6.82 -6.17 -26.65
C LEU A 366 -7.87 -6.96 -27.44
N PRO A 367 -7.97 -8.29 -27.28
CA PRO A 367 -9.08 -9.04 -27.84
C PRO A 367 -10.39 -8.57 -27.19
N THR A 368 -11.33 -8.14 -28.00
CA THR A 368 -12.64 -7.59 -27.58
C THR A 368 -13.65 -8.65 -27.12
N SER A 369 -13.25 -9.87 -26.81
CA SER A 369 -14.16 -10.92 -26.38
C SER A 369 -13.63 -11.64 -25.15
N VAL A 370 -14.09 -11.20 -23.97
CA VAL A 370 -14.24 -12.08 -22.83
C VAL A 370 -15.69 -12.56 -22.87
N PRO A 371 -15.97 -13.86 -22.96
CA PRO A 371 -17.34 -14.37 -22.76
C PRO A 371 -17.76 -14.05 -21.32
N VAL A 372 -18.96 -13.55 -21.15
CA VAL A 372 -19.64 -13.31 -19.87
C VAL A 372 -19.85 -14.62 -19.12
#